data_e75398ba2e79ff09e814b33507d4e259
#
_entry.id   e75398ba2e79ff09e814b33507d4e259
#
_cell.length_a   1.000
_cell.length_b   1.000
_cell.length_c   1.000
_cell.angle_alpha   90.00
_cell.angle_beta   90.00
_cell.angle_gamma   90.00
#
_symmetry.space_group_name_H-M   'P 1'
#
loop_
_entity.id
_entity.type
_entity.pdbx_description
1 polymer ?
#
loop_
_entity_poly.entity_id
_entity_poly.type
_entity_poly.pdbx_seq_one_letter_code
_entity_poly.pdbx_strand_id
1 'polypeptide(L)'
;ANQTENTEDLLYSEVTYHEESDKFSFEMPADDIDLSVSMDQAENGIMLLATDTPWDDATNIEANKYYYYSDGQLHPFDTVMGQGGNDSYKYVRYKAGGKTYTVNAYCMQHSMQSPPSGTTYKNMVELDEGGDDKYLRKALFYGYGGPGWGHTFNGYNVKSIMEKYGCSSETRAMQHYLVDYLYDGESGFGGALSTTAKNMLKEIKAALAKMPDPTAMKLLPGLSVNATGKETESFTWKANEAFTITIHLENGVSLVNETTGKTASGNVTVKGGEKFHLVATTANMGSLKGKYAITSNFPLDFHAMLLKLESSQDIGFGYYTDSADLQITVDWPEEAVIEITKKDGDTGKNLAGAVYGVYSDNACTKLIAKMPPTDSNGSSRVTLTKTQDTVIPLTKIMSKYR
;
A
#
# COMPACT_ATOMS: atom_id res chain seq x y z
N ALA A 1 -44.65 -14.64 23.40
CA ALA A 1 -43.21 -14.42 23.23
C ALA A 1 -43.02 -13.57 21.96
N ASN A 2 -42.87 -12.28 22.15
CA ASN A 2 -42.58 -11.35 21.06
C ASN A 2 -41.05 -11.29 20.87
N GLN A 3 -40.59 -11.67 19.68
CA GLN A 3 -39.28 -11.30 19.19
C GLN A 3 -39.36 -9.88 18.67
N THR A 4 -38.71 -8.94 19.31
CA THR A 4 -38.42 -7.62 18.77
C THR A 4 -37.23 -7.76 17.83
N GLU A 5 -37.51 -7.61 16.52
CA GLU A 5 -36.50 -7.38 15.50
C GLU A 5 -35.80 -6.04 15.79
N ASN A 6 -34.49 -6.08 16.02
CA ASN A 6 -33.65 -4.90 16.10
C ASN A 6 -33.27 -4.53 14.66
N THR A 7 -34.08 -3.70 14.03
CA THR A 7 -33.70 -3.00 12.81
C THR A 7 -32.80 -1.84 13.24
N GLU A 8 -31.51 -1.93 12.99
CA GLU A 8 -30.63 -0.77 12.98
C GLU A 8 -31.12 0.14 11.84
N ASP A 9 -31.79 1.23 12.20
CA ASP A 9 -32.14 2.30 11.28
C ASP A 9 -30.84 2.97 10.80
N LEU A 10 -30.37 2.59 9.62
CA LEU A 10 -29.30 3.30 8.92
C LEU A 10 -29.86 4.67 8.53
N LEU A 11 -29.44 5.72 9.22
CA LEU A 11 -29.73 7.11 8.87
C LEU A 11 -28.94 7.49 7.62
N TYR A 12 -29.64 7.61 6.51
CA TYR A 12 -29.06 8.16 5.28
C TYR A 12 -29.28 9.67 5.26
N SER A 13 -28.20 10.45 5.15
CA SER A 13 -28.27 11.86 4.82
C SER A 13 -28.16 12.05 3.31
N GLU A 14 -29.03 12.90 2.75
CA GLU A 14 -28.94 13.25 1.34
C GLU A 14 -27.70 14.11 1.11
N VAL A 15 -26.82 13.67 0.21
CA VAL A 15 -25.59 14.38 -0.17
C VAL A 15 -25.89 15.22 -1.40
N THR A 16 -25.72 16.53 -1.32
CA THR A 16 -25.91 17.44 -2.44
C THR A 16 -24.57 17.85 -3.03
N TYR A 17 -24.36 17.63 -4.31
CA TYR A 17 -23.20 18.12 -5.05
C TYR A 17 -23.44 19.53 -5.60
N HIS A 18 -22.50 20.43 -5.36
CA HIS A 18 -22.54 21.81 -5.84
C HIS A 18 -21.52 21.99 -6.98
N GLU A 19 -22.00 21.92 -8.20
CA GLU A 19 -21.18 21.96 -9.44
C GLU A 19 -20.34 23.24 -9.56
N GLU A 20 -20.86 24.39 -9.09
CA GLU A 20 -20.15 25.69 -9.17
C GLU A 20 -18.94 25.80 -8.22
N SER A 21 -18.86 24.99 -7.18
CA SER A 21 -17.81 25.06 -6.15
C SER A 21 -16.99 23.78 -6.02
N ASP A 22 -17.34 22.73 -6.78
CA ASP A 22 -16.76 21.38 -6.69
C ASP A 22 -16.77 20.85 -5.25
N LYS A 23 -17.90 21.03 -4.56
CA LYS A 23 -18.10 20.66 -3.16
C LYS A 23 -19.36 19.85 -2.95
N PHE A 24 -19.26 18.92 -2.02
CA PHE A 24 -20.43 18.19 -1.50
C PHE A 24 -20.87 18.82 -0.19
N SER A 25 -22.18 18.90 0.04
CA SER A 25 -22.77 19.25 1.33
C SER A 25 -23.77 18.21 1.77
N PHE A 26 -23.85 17.97 3.07
CA PHE A 26 -24.84 17.12 3.70
C PHE A 26 -25.18 17.66 5.10
N GLU A 27 -26.34 17.32 5.59
CA GLU A 27 -26.78 17.70 6.92
C GLU A 27 -26.27 16.65 7.93
N MET A 28 -25.48 17.08 8.92
CA MET A 28 -24.97 16.17 9.95
C MET A 28 -26.08 15.84 10.94
N PRO A 29 -26.38 14.56 11.21
CA PRO A 29 -27.21 14.17 12.34
C PRO A 29 -26.58 14.58 13.67
N ALA A 30 -27.38 14.68 14.72
CA ALA A 30 -26.97 15.17 16.03
C ALA A 30 -26.08 14.20 16.84
N ASP A 31 -25.83 13.00 16.35
CA ASP A 31 -25.04 11.97 17.04
C ASP A 31 -23.65 11.82 16.40
N ASP A 32 -22.68 11.37 17.19
CA ASP A 32 -21.30 11.11 16.74
C ASP A 32 -21.29 10.08 15.59
N ILE A 33 -20.81 10.50 14.42
CA ILE A 33 -20.70 9.64 13.24
C ILE A 33 -19.24 9.53 12.84
N ASP A 34 -18.77 8.30 12.67
CA ASP A 34 -17.53 8.02 11.94
C ASP A 34 -17.78 8.19 10.43
N LEU A 35 -17.35 9.32 9.90
CA LEU A 35 -17.43 9.61 8.47
C LEU A 35 -16.17 9.12 7.78
N SER A 36 -16.25 7.98 7.10
CA SER A 36 -15.24 7.58 6.13
C SER A 36 -15.66 8.02 4.74
N VAL A 37 -15.10 9.12 4.25
CA VAL A 37 -15.23 9.51 2.84
C VAL A 37 -14.18 8.79 2.04
N SER A 38 -14.55 7.72 1.34
CA SER A 38 -13.75 7.20 0.24
C SER A 38 -14.03 8.07 -0.98
N MET A 39 -13.13 8.98 -1.30
CA MET A 39 -13.18 9.64 -2.61
C MET A 39 -12.65 8.64 -3.64
N ASP A 40 -13.54 8.00 -4.36
CA ASP A 40 -13.20 7.33 -5.60
C ASP A 40 -12.70 8.41 -6.57
N GLN A 41 -11.40 8.36 -6.87
CA GLN A 41 -10.86 9.17 -7.96
C GLN A 41 -11.39 8.59 -9.27
N ALA A 42 -12.57 9.06 -9.68
CA ALA A 42 -13.26 8.65 -10.90
C ALA A 42 -12.55 9.06 -12.19
N GLU A 43 -11.37 9.68 -12.13
CA GLU A 43 -10.64 10.14 -13.32
C GLU A 43 -9.38 9.34 -13.68
N ASN A 44 -8.96 8.37 -12.88
CA ASN A 44 -7.79 7.54 -13.19
C ASN A 44 -8.12 6.05 -13.14
N GLY A 45 -8.87 5.57 -14.13
CA GLY A 45 -8.74 4.22 -14.68
C GLY A 45 -9.08 3.02 -13.78
N ILE A 46 -9.54 3.19 -12.55
CA ILE A 46 -10.23 2.16 -11.82
C ILE A 46 -11.72 2.37 -12.12
N MET A 47 -12.17 1.79 -13.22
CA MET A 47 -13.61 1.58 -13.39
C MET A 47 -14.05 0.59 -12.32
N LEU A 48 -14.49 1.10 -11.17
CA LEU A 48 -15.56 0.45 -10.44
C LEU A 48 -16.75 0.48 -11.39
N LEU A 49 -16.98 -0.63 -12.06
CA LEU A 49 -18.14 -0.76 -12.94
C LEU A 49 -19.38 -0.53 -12.10
N ALA A 50 -20.17 0.44 -12.57
CA ALA A 50 -21.51 0.63 -12.10
C ALA A 50 -22.28 -0.71 -12.09
N THR A 51 -22.98 -0.92 -11.06
CA THR A 51 -23.69 -2.01 -10.48
C THR A 51 -24.85 -2.62 -11.29
N ASP A 52 -24.81 -2.72 -12.58
CA ASP A 52 -25.86 -3.37 -13.38
C ASP A 52 -25.34 -4.55 -14.21
N THR A 53 -24.50 -5.38 -13.62
CA THR A 53 -24.04 -6.61 -14.27
C THR A 53 -24.91 -7.79 -13.83
N PRO A 54 -25.28 -8.70 -14.75
CA PRO A 54 -26.20 -9.82 -14.47
C PRO A 54 -25.73 -10.82 -13.40
N TRP A 55 -24.55 -10.60 -12.80
CA TRP A 55 -23.95 -11.45 -11.78
C TRP A 55 -23.83 -10.78 -10.39
N ASP A 56 -24.54 -9.68 -10.13
CA ASP A 56 -24.63 -9.09 -8.79
C ASP A 56 -25.25 -10.03 -7.75
N ASP A 57 -25.93 -11.09 -8.22
CA ASP A 57 -26.43 -12.17 -7.37
C ASP A 57 -25.38 -13.14 -6.81
N ALA A 58 -24.08 -12.98 -7.17
CA ALA A 58 -23.04 -13.77 -6.54
C ALA A 58 -22.71 -13.25 -5.13
N THR A 59 -23.68 -13.27 -4.25
CA THR A 59 -23.60 -12.87 -2.84
C THR A 59 -22.64 -13.74 -2.02
N ASN A 60 -22.15 -14.88 -2.58
CA ASN A 60 -21.29 -15.82 -1.90
C ASN A 60 -19.96 -16.03 -2.65
N ILE A 61 -19.13 -14.99 -2.75
CA ILE A 61 -17.73 -15.17 -3.19
C ILE A 61 -16.96 -15.86 -2.08
N GLU A 62 -16.60 -17.12 -2.28
CA GLU A 62 -15.81 -17.89 -1.33
C GLU A 62 -14.34 -17.46 -1.37
N ALA A 63 -13.68 -17.45 -0.21
CA ALA A 63 -12.25 -17.25 -0.16
C ALA A 63 -11.50 -18.34 -0.95
N ASN A 64 -10.40 -17.97 -1.62
CA ASN A 64 -9.58 -18.85 -2.46
C ASN A 64 -10.30 -19.44 -3.66
N LYS A 65 -11.40 -18.82 -4.11
CA LYS A 65 -12.05 -19.11 -5.39
C LYS A 65 -12.06 -17.87 -6.28
N TYR A 66 -11.89 -18.10 -7.58
CA TYR A 66 -11.81 -17.05 -8.60
C TYR A 66 -12.92 -17.29 -9.61
N TYR A 67 -13.78 -16.29 -9.79
CA TYR A 67 -14.97 -16.41 -10.62
C TYR A 67 -14.74 -15.63 -11.91
N TYR A 68 -14.74 -16.34 -13.03
CA TYR A 68 -14.65 -15.74 -14.35
C TYR A 68 -16.03 -15.41 -14.89
N TYR A 69 -16.17 -14.22 -15.42
CA TYR A 69 -17.41 -13.77 -16.06
C TYR A 69 -17.12 -13.09 -17.39
N SER A 70 -18.09 -13.24 -18.32
CA SER A 70 -18.19 -12.43 -19.52
C SER A 70 -19.46 -11.61 -19.42
N ASP A 71 -19.44 -10.34 -19.85
CA ASP A 71 -20.65 -9.49 -19.88
C ASP A 71 -21.69 -9.96 -20.91
N GLY A 72 -21.33 -10.89 -21.79
CA GLY A 72 -22.21 -11.42 -22.82
C GLY A 72 -22.62 -10.42 -23.91
N GLN A 73 -22.11 -9.17 -23.82
CA GLN A 73 -22.34 -8.14 -24.83
C GLN A 73 -21.20 -8.16 -25.86
N LEU A 74 -21.55 -7.89 -27.11
CA LEU A 74 -20.55 -7.83 -28.18
C LEU A 74 -20.10 -6.37 -28.35
N HIS A 75 -18.84 -6.13 -28.01
CA HIS A 75 -18.17 -4.83 -28.19
C HIS A 75 -17.34 -4.86 -29.47
N PRO A 76 -17.50 -3.89 -30.39
CA PRO A 76 -16.80 -3.89 -31.65
C PRO A 76 -15.30 -3.66 -31.44
N PHE A 77 -14.50 -4.33 -32.27
CA PHE A 77 -13.07 -4.03 -32.39
C PHE A 77 -12.83 -2.85 -33.30
N ASP A 78 -11.72 -2.16 -33.07
CA ASP A 78 -11.22 -1.14 -33.97
C ASP A 78 -10.67 -1.77 -35.26
N THR A 79 -10.92 -1.08 -36.39
CA THR A 79 -10.38 -1.41 -37.70
C THR A 79 -8.83 -1.38 -37.74
N VAL A 80 -8.19 -0.73 -36.79
CA VAL A 80 -6.73 -0.75 -36.61
C VAL A 80 -6.18 -2.17 -36.53
N MET A 81 -6.94 -3.11 -35.96
CA MET A 81 -6.51 -4.52 -35.84
C MET A 81 -6.58 -5.30 -37.15
N GLY A 82 -7.22 -4.80 -38.18
CA GLY A 82 -7.26 -5.36 -39.53
C GLY A 82 -8.43 -6.28 -39.83
N GLN A 83 -9.17 -6.74 -38.85
CA GLN A 83 -10.44 -7.44 -39.02
C GLN A 83 -11.44 -6.84 -38.04
N GLY A 84 -12.55 -6.33 -38.56
CA GLY A 84 -13.68 -5.97 -37.72
C GLY A 84 -14.21 -7.23 -37.04
N GLY A 85 -14.45 -7.14 -35.76
CA GLY A 85 -15.00 -8.22 -34.96
C GLY A 85 -15.66 -7.68 -33.72
N ASN A 86 -16.22 -8.56 -32.93
CA ASN A 86 -16.81 -8.23 -31.65
C ASN A 86 -16.25 -9.17 -30.58
N ASP A 87 -15.99 -8.66 -29.39
CA ASP A 87 -15.63 -9.46 -28.22
C ASP A 87 -16.43 -9.02 -27.00
N SER A 88 -16.65 -9.93 -26.07
CA SER A 88 -17.26 -9.62 -24.79
C SER A 88 -16.20 -9.22 -23.77
N TYR A 89 -16.55 -8.32 -22.88
CA TYR A 89 -15.65 -7.96 -21.79
C TYR A 89 -15.62 -9.07 -20.73
N LYS A 90 -14.44 -9.34 -20.21
CA LYS A 90 -14.18 -10.41 -19.25
C LYS A 90 -13.71 -9.82 -17.92
N TYR A 91 -14.12 -10.49 -16.85
CA TYR A 91 -13.84 -10.10 -15.48
C TYR A 91 -13.50 -11.31 -14.63
N VAL A 92 -12.68 -11.08 -13.61
CA VAL A 92 -12.47 -12.04 -12.53
C VAL A 92 -12.88 -11.39 -11.22
N ARG A 93 -13.69 -12.11 -10.44
CA ARG A 93 -14.04 -11.74 -9.06
C ARG A 93 -13.35 -12.66 -8.08
N TYR A 94 -12.82 -12.09 -7.01
CA TYR A 94 -12.19 -12.82 -5.91
C TYR A 94 -12.37 -12.09 -4.59
N LYS A 95 -12.11 -12.79 -3.47
CA LYS A 95 -12.18 -12.23 -2.13
C LYS A 95 -10.80 -12.25 -1.50
N ALA A 96 -10.33 -11.09 -1.04
CA ALA A 96 -9.07 -10.93 -0.30
C ALA A 96 -9.26 -9.91 0.82
N GLY A 97 -8.66 -10.16 1.99
CA GLY A 97 -8.75 -9.27 3.15
C GLY A 97 -10.19 -8.98 3.61
N GLY A 98 -11.12 -9.90 3.39
CA GLY A 98 -12.54 -9.70 3.72
C GLY A 98 -13.35 -8.90 2.68
N LYS A 99 -12.70 -8.27 1.70
CA LYS A 99 -13.31 -7.51 0.61
C LYS A 99 -13.45 -8.34 -0.66
N THR A 100 -14.44 -8.02 -1.50
CA THR A 100 -14.63 -8.60 -2.83
C THR A 100 -14.09 -7.63 -3.87
N TYR A 101 -13.25 -8.14 -4.76
CA TYR A 101 -12.67 -7.40 -5.88
C TYR A 101 -13.25 -7.90 -7.20
N THR A 102 -13.44 -6.98 -8.14
CA THR A 102 -13.77 -7.28 -9.54
C THR A 102 -12.73 -6.60 -10.41
N VAL A 103 -11.98 -7.38 -11.18
CA VAL A 103 -10.89 -6.87 -12.02
C VAL A 103 -11.12 -7.24 -13.48
N ASN A 104 -10.58 -6.41 -14.38
CA ASN A 104 -10.56 -6.74 -15.80
C ASN A 104 -9.73 -8.00 -16.03
N ALA A 105 -10.25 -8.89 -16.84
CA ALA A 105 -9.59 -10.11 -17.25
C ALA A 105 -9.50 -10.20 -18.77
N TYR A 106 -8.51 -10.92 -19.26
CA TYR A 106 -8.19 -11.00 -20.68
C TYR A 106 -7.93 -12.44 -21.05
N CYS A 107 -8.51 -12.88 -22.17
CA CYS A 107 -8.13 -14.13 -22.79
C CYS A 107 -6.71 -14.03 -23.35
N MET A 108 -5.94 -15.11 -23.22
CA MET A 108 -4.50 -15.11 -23.49
C MET A 108 -4.12 -15.85 -24.79
N GLN A 109 -5.08 -16.43 -25.50
CA GLN A 109 -4.82 -17.28 -26.68
C GLN A 109 -5.93 -17.08 -27.73
N HIS A 110 -5.66 -16.28 -28.74
CA HIS A 110 -6.65 -15.91 -29.78
C HIS A 110 -7.25 -17.11 -30.53
N SER A 111 -6.50 -18.17 -30.70
CA SER A 111 -6.93 -19.37 -31.45
C SER A 111 -7.84 -20.30 -30.65
N MET A 112 -7.99 -20.11 -29.34
CA MET A 112 -8.79 -20.98 -28.49
C MET A 112 -10.13 -20.33 -28.13
N GLN A 113 -11.10 -21.14 -27.70
CA GLN A 113 -12.39 -20.62 -27.23
C GLN A 113 -12.29 -20.04 -25.81
N SER A 114 -13.00 -18.95 -25.55
CA SER A 114 -13.15 -18.41 -24.21
C SER A 114 -13.85 -19.40 -23.27
N PRO A 115 -13.49 -19.43 -21.97
CA PRO A 115 -14.23 -20.21 -21.00
C PRO A 115 -15.71 -19.78 -20.95
N PRO A 116 -16.65 -20.67 -20.59
CA PRO A 116 -18.02 -20.28 -20.32
C PRO A 116 -18.11 -19.26 -19.18
N SER A 117 -18.96 -18.25 -19.30
CA SER A 117 -19.25 -17.29 -18.21
C SER A 117 -19.75 -18.04 -16.97
N GLY A 118 -19.35 -17.59 -15.78
CA GLY A 118 -19.68 -18.26 -14.53
C GLY A 118 -18.73 -19.41 -14.15
N THR A 119 -17.64 -19.61 -14.91
CA THR A 119 -16.64 -20.62 -14.57
C THR A 119 -15.92 -20.23 -13.26
N THR A 120 -15.81 -21.20 -12.35
CA THR A 120 -15.13 -21.02 -11.07
C THR A 120 -13.81 -21.77 -11.07
N TYR A 121 -12.75 -21.09 -10.66
CA TYR A 121 -11.41 -21.64 -10.52
C TYR A 121 -11.03 -21.74 -9.05
N LYS A 122 -10.31 -22.79 -8.69
CA LYS A 122 -9.76 -22.98 -7.32
C LYS A 122 -8.33 -22.52 -7.20
N ASN A 123 -7.58 -22.59 -8.30
CA ASN A 123 -6.15 -22.30 -8.33
C ASN A 123 -5.87 -21.24 -9.38
N MET A 124 -4.99 -20.34 -9.08
CA MET A 124 -4.36 -19.42 -10.00
C MET A 124 -2.84 -19.60 -9.94
N VAL A 125 -2.18 -19.29 -11.03
CA VAL A 125 -0.72 -19.30 -11.14
C VAL A 125 -0.24 -17.86 -11.23
N GLU A 126 0.73 -17.50 -10.43
CA GLU A 126 1.42 -16.22 -10.57
C GLU A 126 2.37 -16.30 -11.77
N LEU A 127 2.34 -15.28 -12.62
CA LEU A 127 3.27 -15.15 -13.72
C LEU A 127 4.66 -14.83 -13.17
N ASP A 128 5.64 -15.64 -13.51
CA ASP A 128 6.99 -15.62 -12.96
C ASP A 128 7.68 -14.27 -13.16
N GLU A 129 8.41 -13.80 -12.15
CA GLU A 129 9.18 -12.55 -12.19
C GLU A 129 10.37 -12.59 -13.17
N GLY A 130 10.78 -13.78 -13.57
CA GLY A 130 11.83 -14.03 -14.57
C GLY A 130 11.28 -14.37 -15.95
N GLY A 131 12.06 -14.26 -17.01
CA GLY A 131 11.70 -14.73 -18.33
C GLY A 131 10.74 -13.84 -19.12
N ASP A 132 9.98 -14.42 -20.05
CA ASP A 132 9.11 -13.68 -20.99
C ASP A 132 7.85 -13.12 -20.31
N ASP A 133 7.42 -13.71 -19.20
CA ASP A 133 6.24 -13.31 -18.43
C ASP A 133 6.34 -11.88 -17.85
N LYS A 134 7.55 -11.34 -17.73
CA LYS A 134 7.76 -9.96 -17.27
C LYS A 134 7.02 -8.90 -18.10
N TYR A 135 6.84 -9.15 -19.40
CA TYR A 135 6.10 -8.25 -20.28
C TYR A 135 4.60 -8.33 -20.02
N LEU A 136 4.08 -9.50 -19.71
CA LEU A 136 2.69 -9.71 -19.34
C LEU A 136 2.35 -8.99 -18.03
N ARG A 137 3.20 -9.11 -17.00
CA ARG A 137 3.01 -8.37 -15.75
C ARG A 137 2.95 -6.87 -15.98
N LYS A 138 3.90 -6.36 -16.77
CA LYS A 138 3.91 -4.93 -17.13
C LYS A 138 2.70 -4.53 -17.96
N ALA A 139 2.24 -5.35 -18.90
CA ALA A 139 1.04 -5.10 -19.69
C ALA A 139 -0.24 -5.08 -18.83
N LEU A 140 -0.35 -5.97 -17.85
CA LEU A 140 -1.48 -5.99 -16.92
C LEU A 140 -1.46 -4.82 -15.94
N PHE A 141 -0.28 -4.26 -15.63
CA PHE A 141 -0.16 -3.09 -14.76
C PHE A 141 -0.30 -1.76 -15.52
N TYR A 142 0.42 -1.60 -16.64
CA TYR A 142 0.49 -0.33 -17.39
C TYR A 142 -0.55 -0.22 -18.50
N GLY A 143 -1.17 -1.32 -18.88
CA GLY A 143 -2.20 -1.38 -19.91
C GLY A 143 -3.58 -1.03 -19.39
N TYR A 144 -4.57 -1.04 -20.28
CA TYR A 144 -5.95 -0.67 -19.96
C TYR A 144 -6.52 -1.49 -18.80
N GLY A 145 -7.11 -0.80 -17.83
CA GLY A 145 -7.68 -1.41 -16.62
C GLY A 145 -6.65 -1.80 -15.56
N GLY A 146 -5.35 -1.60 -15.82
CA GLY A 146 -4.30 -1.76 -14.82
C GLY A 146 -4.06 -0.48 -14.02
N PRO A 147 -3.45 -0.57 -12.83
CA PRO A 147 -3.22 0.59 -11.95
C PRO A 147 -2.36 1.70 -12.58
N GLY A 148 -1.45 1.35 -13.48
CA GLY A 148 -0.55 2.29 -14.17
C GLY A 148 -1.09 2.84 -15.48
N TRP A 149 -2.36 2.53 -15.86
CA TRP A 149 -2.95 3.00 -17.10
C TRP A 149 -3.00 4.54 -17.19
N GLY A 150 -2.54 5.07 -18.31
CA GLY A 150 -2.53 6.52 -18.56
C GLY A 150 -1.37 7.29 -17.90
N HIS A 151 -0.58 6.64 -17.03
CA HIS A 151 0.58 7.25 -16.40
C HIS A 151 1.85 7.07 -17.24
N THR A 152 2.78 8.02 -17.11
CA THR A 152 4.07 8.00 -17.79
C THR A 152 5.17 7.50 -16.87
N PHE A 153 5.92 6.48 -17.32
CA PHE A 153 7.05 5.91 -16.57
C PHE A 153 8.29 5.87 -17.49
N ASN A 154 9.37 6.45 -17.05
CA ASN A 154 10.62 6.55 -17.83
C ASN A 154 10.39 7.13 -19.23
N GLY A 155 9.43 8.06 -19.39
CA GLY A 155 9.08 8.68 -20.66
C GLY A 155 8.14 7.87 -21.56
N TYR A 156 7.64 6.72 -21.09
CA TYR A 156 6.72 5.85 -21.85
C TYR A 156 5.32 5.83 -21.21
N ASN A 157 4.28 5.80 -22.07
CA ASN A 157 2.89 5.71 -21.69
C ASN A 157 2.17 4.80 -22.69
N VAL A 158 1.65 3.65 -22.21
CA VAL A 158 0.99 2.66 -23.08
C VAL A 158 -0.26 3.23 -23.74
N LYS A 159 -1.05 4.03 -23.01
CA LYS A 159 -2.25 4.70 -23.56
C LYS A 159 -1.87 5.61 -24.73
N SER A 160 -0.86 6.45 -24.56
CA SER A 160 -0.41 7.37 -25.61
C SER A 160 0.13 6.64 -26.85
N ILE A 161 0.75 5.47 -26.66
CA ILE A 161 1.17 4.64 -27.82
C ILE A 161 -0.07 4.12 -28.55
N MET A 162 -1.07 3.57 -27.84
CA MET A 162 -2.32 3.09 -28.45
C MET A 162 -3.04 4.23 -29.22
N GLU A 163 -3.18 5.40 -28.60
CA GLU A 163 -3.78 6.58 -29.22
C GLU A 163 -3.04 7.04 -30.50
N LYS A 164 -1.70 7.02 -30.50
CA LYS A 164 -0.88 7.30 -31.68
C LYS A 164 -1.23 6.43 -32.89
N TYR A 165 -1.68 5.21 -32.65
CA TYR A 165 -2.10 4.28 -33.70
C TYR A 165 -3.61 4.32 -33.99
N GLY A 166 -4.34 5.25 -33.39
CA GLY A 166 -5.77 5.46 -33.65
C GLY A 166 -6.72 4.67 -32.74
N CYS A 167 -6.22 4.11 -31.64
CA CYS A 167 -7.00 3.29 -30.70
C CYS A 167 -7.63 4.12 -29.55
N SER A 168 -8.15 5.30 -29.82
CA SER A 168 -8.65 6.22 -28.77
C SER A 168 -9.97 5.81 -28.13
N SER A 169 -10.77 4.96 -28.78
CA SER A 169 -12.13 4.59 -28.32
C SER A 169 -12.25 3.16 -27.77
N GLU A 170 -11.26 2.30 -27.99
CA GLU A 170 -11.40 0.85 -27.77
C GLU A 170 -10.17 0.23 -27.08
N THR A 171 -9.62 0.95 -26.15
CA THR A 171 -8.39 0.58 -25.44
C THR A 171 -8.48 -0.77 -24.74
N ARG A 172 -9.68 -1.22 -24.34
CA ARG A 172 -9.88 -2.53 -23.73
C ARG A 172 -9.68 -3.69 -24.71
N ALA A 173 -10.23 -3.58 -25.91
CA ALA A 173 -9.99 -4.59 -26.95
C ALA A 173 -8.51 -4.64 -27.33
N MET A 174 -7.86 -3.48 -27.42
CA MET A 174 -6.42 -3.40 -27.68
C MET A 174 -5.58 -4.03 -26.57
N GLN A 175 -6.01 -3.87 -25.32
CA GLN A 175 -5.36 -4.53 -24.17
C GLN A 175 -5.46 -6.05 -24.28
N HIS A 176 -6.62 -6.57 -24.69
CA HIS A 176 -6.79 -8.01 -24.94
C HIS A 176 -5.77 -8.50 -25.98
N TYR A 177 -5.68 -7.83 -27.12
CA TYR A 177 -4.69 -8.17 -28.16
C TYR A 177 -3.24 -8.01 -27.68
N LEU A 178 -2.96 -7.04 -26.83
CA LEU A 178 -1.63 -6.86 -26.25
C LEU A 178 -1.21 -8.04 -25.37
N VAL A 179 -2.08 -8.46 -24.46
CA VAL A 179 -1.74 -9.58 -23.56
C VAL A 179 -1.66 -10.90 -24.32
N ASP A 180 -2.55 -11.12 -25.28
CA ASP A 180 -2.52 -12.26 -26.17
C ASP A 180 -1.21 -12.31 -27.00
N TYR A 181 -0.84 -11.19 -27.64
CA TYR A 181 0.42 -11.07 -28.38
C TYR A 181 1.66 -11.34 -27.50
N LEU A 182 1.65 -10.90 -26.26
CA LEU A 182 2.77 -11.11 -25.34
C LEU A 182 2.84 -12.56 -24.83
N TYR A 183 1.71 -13.25 -24.74
CA TYR A 183 1.61 -14.60 -24.23
C TYR A 183 1.81 -15.66 -25.32
N ASP A 184 1.04 -15.59 -26.41
CA ASP A 184 1.01 -16.60 -27.48
C ASP A 184 1.82 -16.18 -28.74
N GLY A 185 2.26 -14.92 -28.77
CA GLY A 185 3.04 -14.38 -29.88
C GLY A 185 2.23 -14.01 -31.11
N GLU A 186 2.91 -13.50 -32.16
CA GLU A 186 2.27 -13.09 -33.41
C GLU A 186 1.62 -14.28 -34.15
N SER A 187 2.18 -15.47 -34.02
CA SER A 187 1.70 -16.71 -34.67
C SER A 187 0.33 -17.15 -34.15
N GLY A 188 0.00 -16.90 -32.89
CA GLY A 188 -1.30 -17.20 -32.27
C GLY A 188 -2.48 -16.56 -32.99
N PHE A 189 -2.27 -15.45 -33.67
CA PHE A 189 -3.31 -14.74 -34.45
C PHE A 189 -3.57 -15.29 -35.84
N GLY A 190 -2.84 -16.32 -36.29
CA GLY A 190 -3.06 -16.94 -37.60
C GLY A 190 -3.00 -15.98 -38.80
N GLY A 191 -2.29 -14.83 -38.66
CA GLY A 191 -2.20 -13.81 -39.70
C GLY A 191 -3.29 -12.74 -39.64
N ALA A 192 -4.17 -12.77 -38.68
CA ALA A 192 -5.29 -11.81 -38.53
C ALA A 192 -4.85 -10.35 -38.21
N LEU A 193 -3.65 -10.15 -37.65
CA LEU A 193 -3.17 -8.82 -37.27
C LEU A 193 -2.80 -7.96 -38.50
N SER A 194 -3.31 -6.74 -38.55
CA SER A 194 -2.87 -5.72 -39.54
C SER A 194 -1.42 -5.33 -39.31
N THR A 195 -0.79 -4.73 -40.34
CA THR A 195 0.56 -4.16 -40.20
C THR A 195 0.61 -3.06 -39.14
N THR A 196 -0.43 -2.24 -39.04
CA THR A 196 -0.55 -1.18 -38.02
C THR A 196 -0.58 -1.78 -36.62
N ALA A 197 -1.42 -2.80 -36.40
CA ALA A 197 -1.50 -3.51 -35.11
C ALA A 197 -0.15 -4.14 -34.74
N LYS A 198 0.51 -4.81 -35.66
CA LYS A 198 1.85 -5.41 -35.41
C LYS A 198 2.86 -4.35 -34.99
N ASN A 199 2.89 -3.20 -35.66
CA ASN A 199 3.80 -2.12 -35.32
C ASN A 199 3.50 -1.52 -33.93
N MET A 200 2.22 -1.32 -33.61
CA MET A 200 1.77 -0.84 -32.31
C MET A 200 2.18 -1.82 -31.20
N LEU A 201 1.87 -3.11 -31.31
CA LEU A 201 2.20 -4.13 -30.32
C LEU A 201 3.71 -4.28 -30.11
N LYS A 202 4.52 -4.18 -31.18
CA LYS A 202 5.99 -4.17 -31.10
C LYS A 202 6.50 -2.92 -30.36
N GLU A 203 5.93 -1.76 -30.65
CA GLU A 203 6.31 -0.50 -29.97
C GLU A 203 5.94 -0.56 -28.48
N ILE A 204 4.74 -1.04 -28.14
CA ILE A 204 4.34 -1.23 -26.74
C ILE A 204 5.28 -2.21 -26.03
N LYS A 205 5.59 -3.37 -26.62
CA LYS A 205 6.55 -4.33 -26.04
C LYS A 205 7.91 -3.68 -25.79
N ALA A 206 8.42 -2.88 -26.71
CA ALA A 206 9.68 -2.15 -26.55
C ALA A 206 9.61 -1.07 -25.45
N ALA A 207 8.46 -0.41 -25.28
CA ALA A 207 8.22 0.52 -24.18
C ALA A 207 8.18 -0.21 -22.82
N LEU A 208 7.42 -1.31 -22.74
CA LEU A 208 7.34 -2.14 -21.52
C LEU A 208 8.72 -2.65 -21.06
N ALA A 209 9.63 -2.93 -22.00
CA ALA A 209 11.00 -3.32 -21.66
C ALA A 209 11.75 -2.26 -20.85
N LYS A 210 11.42 -0.96 -21.06
CA LYS A 210 12.07 0.19 -20.42
C LYS A 210 11.30 0.73 -19.21
N MET A 211 10.05 0.35 -19.05
CA MET A 211 9.23 0.72 -17.89
C MET A 211 9.65 -0.10 -16.66
N PRO A 212 9.53 0.44 -15.43
CA PRO A 212 9.92 -0.27 -14.22
C PRO A 212 9.08 -1.53 -14.01
N ASP A 213 9.63 -2.48 -13.23
CA ASP A 213 8.85 -3.65 -12.82
C ASP A 213 7.95 -3.27 -11.65
N PRO A 214 6.61 -3.37 -11.77
CA PRO A 214 5.69 -2.99 -10.72
C PRO A 214 5.73 -3.94 -9.51
N THR A 215 6.28 -5.14 -9.64
CA THR A 215 6.38 -6.13 -8.55
C THR A 215 7.66 -6.00 -7.72
N ALA A 216 8.60 -5.13 -8.14
CA ALA A 216 9.89 -4.93 -7.47
C ALA A 216 9.83 -3.94 -6.29
N MET A 217 8.65 -3.41 -5.94
CA MET A 217 8.50 -2.44 -4.86
C MET A 217 8.67 -3.08 -3.49
N LYS A 218 9.62 -2.57 -2.69
CA LYS A 218 9.91 -3.06 -1.32
C LYS A 218 10.33 -1.93 -0.40
N LEU A 219 9.85 -1.94 0.83
CA LEU A 219 10.43 -1.16 1.91
C LEU A 219 11.42 -2.02 2.69
N LEU A 220 12.68 -1.59 2.76
CA LEU A 220 13.75 -2.30 3.48
C LEU A 220 14.20 -1.46 4.69
N PRO A 221 14.47 -2.07 5.85
CA PRO A 221 14.58 -3.50 6.11
C PRO A 221 13.23 -4.22 6.24
N GLY A 222 12.11 -3.52 6.27
CA GLY A 222 10.76 -4.08 6.42
C GLY A 222 9.81 -3.09 7.08
N LEU A 223 8.70 -3.59 7.58
CA LEU A 223 7.65 -2.77 8.21
C LEU A 223 7.78 -2.69 9.73
N SER A 224 8.65 -3.50 10.37
CA SER A 224 8.85 -3.50 11.81
C SER A 224 10.32 -3.28 12.13
N VAL A 225 10.63 -2.26 12.91
CA VAL A 225 12.00 -1.91 13.30
C VAL A 225 12.07 -1.49 14.76
N ASN A 226 13.26 -1.62 15.35
CA ASN A 226 13.56 -1.08 16.66
C ASN A 226 14.26 0.27 16.50
N ALA A 227 13.95 1.22 17.37
CA ALA A 227 14.71 2.46 17.46
C ALA A 227 15.86 2.32 18.45
N THR A 228 17.01 2.97 18.15
CA THR A 228 18.13 3.13 19.08
C THR A 228 18.17 4.58 19.54
N GLY A 229 17.90 4.82 20.82
CA GLY A 229 17.69 6.17 21.32
C GLY A 229 16.50 6.81 20.59
N LYS A 230 16.72 7.97 19.97
CA LYS A 230 15.67 8.72 19.27
C LYS A 230 15.52 8.41 17.78
N GLU A 231 16.29 7.50 17.24
CA GLU A 231 16.36 7.26 15.79
C GLU A 231 16.14 5.80 15.44
N THR A 232 15.44 5.55 14.34
CA THR A 232 15.39 4.21 13.75
C THR A 232 16.62 3.96 12.91
N GLU A 233 16.86 2.69 12.56
CA GLU A 233 17.70 2.39 11.41
C GLU A 233 17.11 3.01 10.13
N SER A 234 17.95 3.09 9.09
CA SER A 234 17.51 3.67 7.82
C SER A 234 16.64 2.72 7.03
N PHE A 235 15.53 3.25 6.53
CA PHE A 235 14.69 2.61 5.52
C PHE A 235 15.16 2.97 4.11
N THR A 236 14.99 2.06 3.19
CA THR A 236 15.10 2.31 1.75
C THR A 236 13.80 1.91 1.07
N TRP A 237 13.16 2.86 0.39
CA TRP A 237 12.03 2.56 -0.48
C TRP A 237 12.57 2.08 -1.84
N LYS A 238 12.70 0.76 -1.98
CA LYS A 238 13.19 0.13 -3.21
C LYS A 238 12.09 0.10 -4.25
N ALA A 239 12.06 1.08 -5.13
CA ALA A 239 11.12 1.22 -6.23
C ALA A 239 11.69 2.19 -7.27
N ASN A 240 11.02 2.32 -8.43
CA ASN A 240 11.28 3.44 -9.35
C ASN A 240 10.78 4.75 -8.73
N GLU A 241 11.38 5.89 -9.10
CA GLU A 241 11.05 7.21 -8.58
C GLU A 241 9.57 7.64 -8.79
N ALA A 242 8.89 7.06 -9.78
CA ALA A 242 7.48 7.29 -10.03
C ALA A 242 6.55 6.61 -9.02
N PHE A 243 7.04 5.61 -8.28
CA PHE A 243 6.30 4.96 -7.21
C PHE A 243 6.59 5.66 -5.89
N THR A 244 5.55 6.20 -5.27
CA THR A 244 5.68 6.96 -4.03
C THR A 244 4.87 6.31 -2.92
N ILE A 245 5.40 6.44 -1.70
CA ILE A 245 4.66 6.11 -0.47
C ILE A 245 4.52 7.38 0.37
N THR A 246 3.40 7.51 1.06
CA THR A 246 3.19 8.55 2.06
C THR A 246 3.08 7.90 3.43
N ILE A 247 3.93 8.32 4.36
CA ILE A 247 3.98 7.83 5.73
C ILE A 247 3.26 8.84 6.61
N HIS A 248 2.27 8.39 7.38
CA HIS A 248 1.44 9.21 8.24
C HIS A 248 2.02 9.21 9.67
N LEU A 249 2.87 10.20 9.97
CA LEU A 249 3.57 10.30 11.24
C LEU A 249 2.70 10.98 12.30
N GLU A 250 2.74 10.46 13.53
CA GLU A 250 2.13 11.09 14.69
C GLU A 250 2.94 12.30 15.18
N ASN A 251 2.31 13.13 16.01
CA ASN A 251 3.01 14.25 16.66
C ASN A 251 4.16 13.72 17.52
N GLY A 252 5.32 14.36 17.43
CA GLY A 252 6.53 13.95 18.15
C GLY A 252 7.43 13.01 17.35
N VAL A 253 7.12 12.77 16.06
CA VAL A 253 7.97 12.02 15.14
C VAL A 253 8.19 12.81 13.86
N SER A 254 9.41 12.78 13.35
CA SER A 254 9.79 13.35 12.06
C SER A 254 10.48 12.29 11.20
N LEU A 255 10.41 12.47 9.89
CA LEU A 255 11.18 11.71 8.91
C LEU A 255 12.34 12.56 8.43
N VAL A 256 13.54 12.01 8.48
CA VAL A 256 14.75 12.57 7.87
C VAL A 256 15.01 11.82 6.58
N ASN A 257 14.83 12.48 5.44
CA ASN A 257 15.13 11.92 4.13
C ASN A 257 16.63 12.10 3.86
N GLU A 258 17.38 11.00 3.96
CA GLU A 258 18.85 11.00 3.80
C GLU A 258 19.29 11.30 2.37
N THR A 259 18.46 10.97 1.38
CA THR A 259 18.75 11.21 -0.03
C THR A 259 18.64 12.69 -0.38
N THR A 260 17.66 13.39 0.17
CA THR A 260 17.41 14.81 -0.12
C THR A 260 17.92 15.76 0.95
N GLY A 261 18.29 15.25 2.14
CA GLY A 261 18.68 16.04 3.32
C GLY A 261 17.52 16.79 3.98
N LYS A 262 16.27 16.49 3.64
CA LYS A 262 15.08 17.17 4.18
C LYS A 262 14.51 16.44 5.39
N THR A 263 14.03 17.21 6.35
CA THR A 263 13.27 16.70 7.50
C THR A 263 11.83 17.21 7.43
N ALA A 264 10.86 16.32 7.65
CA ALA A 264 9.44 16.65 7.63
C ALA A 264 8.67 15.84 8.67
N SER A 265 7.48 16.32 9.04
CA SER A 265 6.55 15.70 10.00
C SER A 265 5.14 15.63 9.41
N GLY A 266 4.27 14.86 10.04
CA GLY A 266 2.91 14.64 9.56
C GLY A 266 2.88 13.69 8.37
N ASN A 267 2.22 14.06 7.29
CA ASN A 267 2.14 13.24 6.08
C ASN A 267 3.37 13.49 5.21
N VAL A 268 4.28 12.54 5.14
CA VAL A 268 5.55 12.68 4.43
C VAL A 268 5.63 11.71 3.26
N THR A 269 5.76 12.26 2.06
CA THR A 269 5.89 11.46 0.83
C THR A 269 7.36 11.15 0.54
N VAL A 270 7.64 9.88 0.27
CA VAL A 270 8.95 9.32 -0.10
C VAL A 270 8.85 8.73 -1.51
N LYS A 271 9.78 9.09 -2.38
CA LYS A 271 9.88 8.56 -3.74
C LYS A 271 10.70 7.28 -3.79
N GLY A 272 10.44 6.46 -4.80
CA GLY A 272 11.26 5.29 -5.07
C GLY A 272 12.76 5.64 -5.19
N GLY A 273 13.59 4.81 -4.59
CA GLY A 273 15.04 5.01 -4.50
C GLY A 273 15.50 5.85 -3.31
N GLU A 274 14.59 6.56 -2.62
CA GLU A 274 14.96 7.37 -1.48
C GLU A 274 15.21 6.54 -0.22
N LYS A 275 16.15 7.03 0.59
CA LYS A 275 16.53 6.49 1.89
C LYS A 275 16.15 7.48 2.98
N PHE A 276 15.61 6.99 4.08
CA PHE A 276 15.15 7.81 5.19
C PHE A 276 15.23 7.05 6.52
N HIS A 277 15.15 7.78 7.63
CA HIS A 277 14.91 7.24 8.96
C HIS A 277 13.91 8.09 9.73
N LEU A 278 13.35 7.54 10.79
CA LEU A 278 12.41 8.23 11.66
C LEU A 278 13.13 8.69 12.93
N VAL A 279 12.77 9.89 13.39
CA VAL A 279 13.36 10.52 14.58
C VAL A 279 12.25 10.94 15.53
N ALA A 280 12.36 10.51 16.80
CA ALA A 280 11.50 11.01 17.86
C ALA A 280 11.95 12.43 18.25
N THR A 281 11.07 13.42 18.06
CA THR A 281 11.30 14.83 18.42
C THR A 281 10.78 15.16 19.82
N THR A 282 10.00 14.26 20.42
CA THR A 282 9.51 14.39 21.79
C THR A 282 10.59 13.97 22.80
N ALA A 283 10.52 14.53 24.00
CA ALA A 283 11.33 14.09 25.13
C ALA A 283 10.78 12.80 25.78
N ASN A 284 9.48 12.51 25.62
CA ASN A 284 8.83 11.34 26.15
C ASN A 284 8.47 10.35 25.02
N MET A 285 9.42 9.51 24.66
CA MET A 285 9.23 8.50 23.60
C MET A 285 8.23 7.40 24.00
N GLY A 286 8.06 7.13 25.28
CA GLY A 286 7.06 6.18 25.77
C GLY A 286 5.61 6.59 25.50
N SER A 287 5.35 7.85 25.12
CA SER A 287 4.02 8.31 24.69
C SER A 287 3.72 8.06 23.21
N LEU A 288 4.72 7.65 22.43
CA LEU A 288 4.56 7.40 21.00
C LEU A 288 3.86 6.05 20.76
N LYS A 289 2.92 6.01 19.83
CA LYS A 289 2.21 4.79 19.45
C LYS A 289 3.09 3.84 18.65
N GLY A 290 4.07 4.39 17.93
CA GLY A 290 5.00 3.63 17.10
C GLY A 290 4.36 2.91 15.92
N LYS A 291 3.19 3.37 15.45
CA LYS A 291 2.45 2.78 14.32
C LYS A 291 2.10 3.86 13.33
N TYR A 292 2.68 3.76 12.14
CA TYR A 292 2.58 4.78 11.10
C TYR A 292 1.99 4.16 9.84
N ALA A 293 0.75 4.51 9.52
CA ALA A 293 0.09 4.05 8.31
C ALA A 293 0.85 4.49 7.06
N ILE A 294 0.86 3.63 6.05
CA ILE A 294 1.45 3.91 4.74
C ILE A 294 0.34 3.90 3.70
N THR A 295 0.30 4.95 2.89
CA THR A 295 -0.47 4.98 1.64
C THR A 295 0.50 5.07 0.46
N SER A 296 0.08 4.61 -0.71
CA SER A 296 0.90 4.65 -1.92
C SER A 296 0.08 5.12 -3.11
N ASN A 297 0.75 5.66 -4.12
CA ASN A 297 0.08 6.09 -5.35
C ASN A 297 -0.27 4.92 -6.28
N PHE A 298 0.27 3.71 -6.01
CA PHE A 298 -0.03 2.47 -6.74
C PHE A 298 -0.09 1.30 -5.76
N PRO A 299 -0.80 0.20 -6.08
CA PRO A 299 -0.81 -0.99 -5.24
C PRO A 299 0.61 -1.50 -4.96
N LEU A 300 0.93 -1.79 -3.69
CA LEU A 300 2.24 -2.29 -3.27
C LEU A 300 2.38 -3.81 -3.42
N ASP A 301 1.27 -4.50 -3.62
CA ASP A 301 1.14 -5.96 -3.71
C ASP A 301 0.56 -6.41 -5.06
N PHE A 302 0.89 -5.70 -6.14
CA PHE A 302 0.43 -6.07 -7.48
C PHE A 302 1.07 -7.39 -7.94
N HIS A 303 0.22 -8.33 -8.34
CA HIS A 303 0.58 -9.62 -8.91
C HIS A 303 -0.09 -9.79 -10.27
N ALA A 304 0.60 -10.37 -11.23
CA ALA A 304 0.02 -10.77 -12.50
C ALA A 304 -0.33 -12.26 -12.42
N MET A 305 -1.59 -12.57 -12.58
CA MET A 305 -2.15 -13.91 -12.33
C MET A 305 -2.69 -14.53 -13.58
N LEU A 306 -2.68 -15.85 -13.62
CA LEU A 306 -3.19 -16.65 -14.72
C LEU A 306 -4.10 -17.76 -14.18
N LEU A 307 -5.30 -17.86 -14.77
CA LEU A 307 -6.20 -19.00 -14.59
C LEU A 307 -6.02 -19.91 -15.77
N LYS A 308 -5.47 -21.12 -15.57
CA LYS A 308 -5.20 -22.10 -16.62
C LYS A 308 -6.34 -23.08 -16.77
N LEU A 309 -6.73 -23.34 -18.03
CA LEU A 309 -7.68 -24.38 -18.42
C LEU A 309 -7.12 -25.24 -19.55
N GLU A 310 -7.31 -26.54 -19.43
CA GLU A 310 -6.82 -27.50 -20.45
C GLU A 310 -7.57 -27.41 -21.78
N SER A 311 -8.83 -26.94 -21.79
CA SER A 311 -9.71 -27.03 -22.98
C SER A 311 -10.22 -25.67 -23.48
N SER A 312 -9.80 -24.58 -22.89
CA SER A 312 -10.16 -23.21 -23.28
C SER A 312 -8.99 -22.25 -23.10
N GLN A 313 -9.17 -20.99 -23.50
CA GLN A 313 -8.14 -19.97 -23.30
C GLN A 313 -7.78 -19.81 -21.83
N ASP A 314 -6.50 -19.62 -21.55
CA ASP A 314 -6.03 -19.12 -20.28
C ASP A 314 -6.53 -17.67 -20.06
N ILE A 315 -6.79 -17.31 -18.80
CA ILE A 315 -7.30 -15.98 -18.42
C ILE A 315 -6.26 -15.26 -17.58
N GLY A 316 -5.75 -14.14 -18.08
CA GLY A 316 -4.80 -13.30 -17.38
C GLY A 316 -5.48 -12.09 -16.74
N PHE A 317 -5.05 -11.70 -15.53
CA PHE A 317 -5.54 -10.52 -14.83
C PHE A 317 -4.53 -9.98 -13.81
N GLY A 318 -4.68 -8.71 -13.45
CA GLY A 318 -3.95 -8.11 -12.33
C GLY A 318 -4.64 -8.47 -11.01
N TYR A 319 -3.89 -8.98 -10.05
CA TYR A 319 -4.35 -9.24 -8.69
C TYR A 319 -3.65 -8.29 -7.72
N TYR A 320 -4.41 -7.62 -6.89
CA TYR A 320 -3.90 -6.77 -5.82
C TYR A 320 -4.95 -6.60 -4.74
N THR A 321 -4.50 -6.22 -3.54
CA THR A 321 -5.37 -5.90 -2.41
C THR A 321 -5.19 -4.44 -2.03
N ASP A 322 -6.14 -3.87 -1.27
CA ASP A 322 -5.97 -2.53 -0.74
C ASP A 322 -4.81 -2.53 0.27
N SER A 323 -3.92 -1.56 0.15
CA SER A 323 -2.82 -1.35 1.10
C SER A 323 -3.25 -0.66 2.40
N ALA A 324 -4.54 -0.55 2.66
CA ALA A 324 -5.10 0.23 3.78
C ALA A 324 -4.60 -0.20 5.17
N ASP A 325 -4.09 -1.43 5.30
CA ASP A 325 -3.58 -1.96 6.58
C ASP A 325 -2.05 -1.96 6.67
N LEU A 326 -1.34 -1.41 5.68
CA LEU A 326 0.12 -1.32 5.74
C LEU A 326 0.55 -0.20 6.69
N GLN A 327 1.42 -0.56 7.63
CA GLN A 327 1.98 0.38 8.60
C GLN A 327 3.44 0.06 8.91
N ILE A 328 4.24 1.10 9.12
CA ILE A 328 5.53 0.94 9.78
C ILE A 328 5.28 0.83 11.27
N THR A 329 5.82 -0.19 11.91
CA THR A 329 5.83 -0.34 13.35
C THR A 329 7.24 -0.06 13.88
N VAL A 330 7.36 0.90 14.78
CA VAL A 330 8.62 1.26 15.44
C VAL A 330 8.47 0.99 16.92
N ASP A 331 9.39 0.20 17.45
CA ASP A 331 9.53 0.03 18.90
C ASP A 331 10.45 1.13 19.45
N TRP A 332 9.81 2.19 19.93
CA TRP A 332 10.52 3.30 20.55
C TRP A 332 10.92 2.93 21.96
N PRO A 333 12.18 3.20 22.37
CA PRO A 333 12.61 2.91 23.73
C PRO A 333 11.83 3.77 24.73
N GLU A 334 11.33 3.14 25.78
CA GLU A 334 10.75 3.86 26.90
C GLU A 334 11.87 4.53 27.71
N GLU A 335 11.77 5.82 27.92
CA GLU A 335 12.67 6.56 28.82
C GLU A 335 12.01 6.79 30.16
N ALA A 336 12.70 6.41 31.23
CA ALA A 336 12.34 6.76 32.60
C ALA A 336 13.30 7.84 33.11
N VAL A 337 12.75 8.95 33.57
CA VAL A 337 13.54 10.01 34.17
C VAL A 337 13.52 9.84 35.68
N ILE A 338 14.71 9.73 36.28
CA ILE A 338 14.89 9.73 37.73
C ILE A 338 15.44 11.09 38.13
N GLU A 339 14.73 11.80 38.95
CA GLU A 339 15.15 13.05 39.53
C GLU A 339 15.17 12.94 41.08
N ILE A 340 16.25 13.42 41.68
CA ILE A 340 16.41 13.43 43.15
C ILE A 340 16.78 14.82 43.60
N THR A 341 16.37 15.14 44.81
CA THR A 341 16.82 16.34 45.51
C THR A 341 17.48 15.94 46.84
N LYS A 342 18.74 16.35 47.04
CA LYS A 342 19.48 16.11 48.27
C LYS A 342 19.36 17.33 49.18
N LYS A 343 18.97 17.07 50.44
CA LYS A 343 18.91 18.10 51.51
C LYS A 343 19.73 17.64 52.70
N ASP A 344 20.26 18.60 53.41
CA ASP A 344 20.85 18.40 54.72
C ASP A 344 19.75 18.07 55.74
N GLY A 345 19.96 17.04 56.56
CA GLY A 345 18.94 16.51 57.47
C GLY A 345 18.59 17.44 58.62
N ASP A 346 19.55 18.25 59.06
CA ASP A 346 19.40 19.10 60.23
C ASP A 346 18.91 20.51 59.88
N THR A 347 19.41 21.03 58.77
CA THR A 347 19.12 22.42 58.35
C THR A 347 18.09 22.53 57.22
N GLY A 348 17.75 21.42 56.57
CA GLY A 348 16.85 21.39 55.41
C GLY A 348 17.40 22.07 54.15
N LYS A 349 18.63 22.55 54.16
CA LYS A 349 19.27 23.23 53.02
C LYS A 349 19.64 22.22 51.90
N ASN A 350 19.56 22.67 50.69
CA ASN A 350 19.96 21.88 49.54
C ASN A 350 21.47 21.65 49.53
N LEU A 351 21.90 20.45 49.17
CA LEU A 351 23.31 20.04 49.17
C LEU A 351 23.78 19.70 47.73
N ALA A 352 24.78 20.48 47.29
CA ALA A 352 25.46 20.22 46.03
C ALA A 352 26.55 19.17 46.14
N GLY A 353 26.93 18.57 45.02
CA GLY A 353 28.11 17.65 44.89
C GLY A 353 27.85 16.22 45.34
N ALA A 354 26.65 15.87 45.78
CA ALA A 354 26.35 14.45 46.12
C ALA A 354 26.19 13.61 44.85
N VAL A 355 26.85 12.42 44.87
CA VAL A 355 26.83 11.47 43.73
C VAL A 355 25.97 10.26 44.07
N TYR A 356 25.11 9.87 43.12
CA TYR A 356 24.20 8.74 43.25
C TYR A 356 24.39 7.75 42.12
N GLY A 357 24.05 6.51 42.37
CA GLY A 357 23.91 5.46 41.38
C GLY A 357 22.52 4.86 41.40
N VAL A 358 22.01 4.51 40.24
CA VAL A 358 20.79 3.74 40.06
C VAL A 358 21.17 2.28 39.92
N TYR A 359 20.56 1.41 40.73
CA TYR A 359 20.90 -0.02 40.79
C TYR A 359 19.65 -0.87 40.54
N SER A 360 19.83 -2.03 39.91
CA SER A 360 18.76 -3.00 39.66
C SER A 360 18.52 -3.95 40.84
N ASP A 361 19.33 -3.88 41.90
CA ASP A 361 19.23 -4.74 43.06
C ASP A 361 19.36 -3.96 44.38
N ASN A 362 18.73 -4.48 45.42
CA ASN A 362 18.75 -3.88 46.76
C ASN A 362 20.15 -3.87 47.43
N ALA A 363 21.03 -4.76 46.99
CA ALA A 363 22.40 -4.85 47.49
C ALA A 363 23.33 -3.80 46.87
N CYS A 364 22.84 -3.02 45.89
CA CYS A 364 23.61 -2.02 45.11
C CYS A 364 24.88 -2.61 44.45
N THR A 365 24.77 -3.85 43.96
CA THR A 365 25.87 -4.51 43.24
C THR A 365 25.77 -4.37 41.75
N LYS A 366 24.57 -4.17 41.21
CA LYS A 366 24.33 -4.05 39.75
C LYS A 366 23.97 -2.61 39.40
N LEU A 367 25.00 -1.81 39.07
CA LEU A 367 24.84 -0.42 38.66
C LEU A 367 24.20 -0.36 37.26
N ILE A 368 23.08 0.36 37.14
CA ILE A 368 22.43 0.67 35.88
C ILE A 368 22.94 2.00 35.29
N ALA A 369 22.96 3.03 36.12
CA ALA A 369 23.43 4.35 35.71
C ALA A 369 24.05 5.12 36.89
N LYS A 370 25.05 5.95 36.55
CA LYS A 370 25.63 6.92 37.47
C LYS A 370 24.97 8.28 37.23
N MET A 371 24.39 8.87 38.28
CA MET A 371 23.81 10.20 38.21
C MET A 371 24.90 11.27 38.23
N PRO A 372 24.72 12.42 37.56
CA PRO A 372 25.55 13.58 37.74
C PRO A 372 25.58 14.00 39.23
N PRO A 373 26.64 14.70 39.70
CA PRO A 373 26.65 15.29 41.02
C PRO A 373 25.47 16.27 41.14
N THR A 374 24.83 16.34 42.35
CA THR A 374 23.79 17.33 42.61
C THR A 374 24.28 18.75 42.39
N ASP A 375 23.47 19.58 41.77
CA ASP A 375 23.72 21.00 41.52
C ASP A 375 23.55 21.88 42.80
N SER A 376 23.65 23.17 42.64
CA SER A 376 23.46 24.16 43.75
C SER A 376 22.07 24.10 44.39
N ASN A 377 21.07 23.56 43.67
CA ASN A 377 19.71 23.33 44.15
C ASN A 377 19.55 21.95 44.81
N GLY A 378 20.66 21.22 44.97
CA GLY A 378 20.64 19.84 45.46
C GLY A 378 20.07 18.81 44.47
N SER A 379 19.79 19.21 43.24
CA SER A 379 19.11 18.34 42.25
C SER A 379 20.09 17.60 41.38
N SER A 380 19.76 16.34 41.06
CA SER A 380 20.42 15.53 40.04
C SER A 380 19.38 14.74 39.28
N ARG A 381 19.62 14.56 37.96
CA ARG A 381 18.71 13.90 37.04
C ARG A 381 19.46 12.93 36.15
N VAL A 382 18.86 11.77 35.89
CA VAL A 382 19.34 10.82 34.90
C VAL A 382 18.15 10.24 34.10
N THR A 383 18.36 10.07 32.82
CA THR A 383 17.39 9.40 31.94
C THR A 383 17.86 7.97 31.72
N LEU A 384 16.97 7.03 31.96
CA LEU A 384 17.18 5.60 31.72
C LEU A 384 16.34 5.19 30.53
N THR A 385 16.96 4.45 29.60
CA THR A 385 16.27 3.85 28.47
C THR A 385 15.92 2.42 28.83
N LYS A 386 14.62 2.05 28.74
CA LYS A 386 14.15 0.68 28.89
C LYS A 386 14.41 -0.06 27.58
N THR A 387 15.26 -1.07 27.60
CA THR A 387 15.33 -2.05 26.53
C THR A 387 14.31 -3.16 26.82
N GLN A 388 13.73 -3.80 25.79
CA GLN A 388 12.62 -4.75 25.87
C GLN A 388 12.78 -5.87 26.92
N ASP A 389 13.98 -6.17 27.36
CA ASP A 389 14.28 -7.26 28.29
C ASP A 389 14.48 -6.80 29.75
N THR A 390 14.33 -5.52 30.06
CA THR A 390 14.63 -5.02 31.40
C THR A 390 13.39 -4.43 32.08
N VAL A 391 12.64 -5.27 32.77
CA VAL A 391 11.82 -4.76 33.89
C VAL A 391 12.82 -4.30 34.95
N ILE A 392 13.05 -2.99 35.06
CA ILE A 392 13.86 -2.41 36.11
C ILE A 392 12.96 -2.28 37.36
N PRO A 393 13.05 -3.19 38.35
CA PRO A 393 12.43 -2.91 39.63
C PRO A 393 13.22 -1.76 40.24
N LEU A 394 12.64 -0.56 40.28
CA LEU A 394 13.16 0.60 41.02
C LEU A 394 13.12 0.26 42.51
N THR A 395 14.18 -0.41 43.00
CA THR A 395 14.17 -0.87 44.39
C THR A 395 15.01 0.03 45.30
N LYS A 396 15.99 0.77 44.80
CA LYS A 396 16.74 1.70 45.69
C LYS A 396 17.63 2.70 44.94
N ILE A 397 17.59 3.96 45.35
CA ILE A 397 18.59 4.99 45.04
C ILE A 397 19.43 5.14 46.31
N MET A 398 20.73 4.86 46.24
CA MET A 398 21.61 4.99 47.39
C MET A 398 22.79 5.91 47.08
N SER A 399 23.10 6.77 48.03
CA SER A 399 24.35 7.53 48.06
C SER A 399 25.44 6.64 48.66
N LYS A 400 26.57 6.53 47.96
CA LYS A 400 27.72 5.74 48.41
C LYS A 400 28.66 6.53 49.32
N TYR A 401 28.32 7.79 49.66
CA TYR A 401 29.12 8.65 50.51
C TYR A 401 28.34 9.11 51.72
N ARG A 402 28.86 8.78 52.90
CA ARG A 402 28.52 9.44 54.15
C ARG A 402 29.32 10.75 54.23
#